data_51a0e8b29f5f3c80d5bf5e69dcd9f751
#
_entry.id   51a0e8b29f5f3c80d5bf5e69dcd9f751
#
_cell.length_a   1.000
_cell.length_b   1.000
_cell.length_c   1.000
_cell.angle_alpha   90.00
_cell.angle_beta   90.00
_cell.angle_gamma   90.00
#
_symmetry.space_group_name_H-M   'P 1'
#
loop_
_entity.id
_entity.type
_entity.pdbx_description
1 polymer ?
#
loop_
_entity_poly.entity_id
_entity_poly.type
_entity_poly.pdbx_seq_one_letter_code
_entity_poly.pdbx_strand_id
1 'polypeptide(L)'
;IEDVLDYEEIDQETASLGEFFGLRLKGASMEPRMREGDVVIVRKQDTAETGDTVVVLINGDSATVKRIKKEPSGITLIPNNPAYDPMYYSNHDIETLPVRILGKVVELRAKF
;
A
#
# COMPACT_ATOMS: atom_id res chain seq x y z
N ILE A 1 3.73 9.12 -8.77
CA ILE A 1 2.88 8.11 -8.14
C ILE A 1 1.50 8.67 -7.99
N GLU A 2 0.54 7.97 -8.53
CA GLU A 2 -0.80 8.50 -8.70
C GLU A 2 -1.80 8.08 -7.62
N ASP A 3 -1.47 7.07 -6.84
CA ASP A 3 -2.37 6.61 -5.78
C ASP A 3 -2.13 7.39 -4.51
N VAL A 4 -2.70 8.56 -4.45
CA VAL A 4 -2.71 9.35 -3.23
C VAL A 4 -3.78 8.77 -2.31
N LEU A 5 -3.42 8.56 -1.06
CA LEU A 5 -4.28 7.95 -0.06
C LEU A 5 -4.64 8.98 1.01
N ASP A 6 -5.93 9.04 1.36
CA ASP A 6 -6.40 9.85 2.47
C ASP A 6 -6.70 8.96 3.66
N TYR A 7 -6.39 9.44 4.87
CA TYR A 7 -6.77 8.74 6.09
C TYR A 7 -8.27 8.68 6.24
N GLU A 8 -8.75 7.54 6.73
CA GLU A 8 -10.15 7.30 7.02
C GLU A 8 -10.30 6.87 8.49
N GLU A 9 -11.38 7.29 9.12
CA GLU A 9 -11.70 6.80 10.45
C GLU A 9 -12.13 5.34 10.36
N ILE A 10 -11.65 4.54 11.29
CA ILE A 10 -12.06 3.14 11.45
C ILE A 10 -12.85 3.00 12.74
N ASP A 11 -13.70 1.98 12.79
CA ASP A 11 -14.51 1.68 13.97
C ASP A 11 -13.62 1.35 15.18
N GLN A 12 -14.16 1.64 16.35
CA GLN A 12 -13.44 1.45 17.61
C GLN A 12 -13.06 -0.01 17.86
N GLU A 13 -13.92 -0.91 17.44
CA GLU A 13 -13.66 -2.34 17.54
C GLU A 13 -12.43 -2.76 16.76
N THR A 14 -12.31 -2.33 15.51
CA THR A 14 -11.14 -2.60 14.68
C THR A 14 -9.89 -1.96 15.28
N ALA A 15 -9.98 -0.71 15.70
CA ALA A 15 -8.85 0.01 16.29
C ALA A 15 -8.34 -0.66 17.57
N SER A 16 -9.24 -1.29 18.35
CA SER A 16 -8.87 -1.95 19.60
C SER A 16 -8.13 -3.26 19.41
N LEU A 17 -8.16 -3.86 18.21
CA LEU A 17 -7.49 -5.13 17.92
C LEU A 17 -5.99 -4.99 17.71
N GLY A 18 -5.45 -3.77 17.71
CA GLY A 18 -4.04 -3.52 17.50
C GLY A 18 -3.80 -2.19 16.81
N GLU A 19 -2.63 -2.05 16.20
CA GLU A 19 -2.29 -0.82 15.47
C GLU A 19 -2.76 -0.91 14.03
N PHE A 20 -3.93 -0.37 13.78
CA PHE A 20 -4.54 -0.31 12.46
C PHE A 20 -4.88 1.12 12.09
N PHE A 21 -4.93 1.37 10.78
CA PHE A 21 -5.46 2.63 10.26
C PHE A 21 -6.19 2.37 8.96
N GLY A 22 -7.08 3.29 8.59
CA GLY A 22 -7.84 3.21 7.35
C GLY A 22 -7.32 4.21 6.34
N LEU A 23 -7.30 3.82 5.07
CA LEU A 23 -6.95 4.70 3.97
C LEU A 23 -7.99 4.58 2.86
N ARG A 24 -8.39 5.73 2.32
CA ARG A 24 -9.26 5.78 1.15
C ARG A 24 -8.41 5.79 -0.10
N LEU A 25 -8.73 4.91 -1.03
CA LEU A 25 -7.98 4.79 -2.28
C LEU A 25 -8.32 5.91 -3.26
N LYS A 26 -7.31 6.35 -3.97
CA LYS A 26 -7.42 7.20 -5.15
C LYS A 26 -6.67 6.56 -6.30
N GLY A 27 -7.19 6.76 -7.52
CA GLY A 27 -6.58 6.17 -8.70
C GLY A 27 -7.06 4.76 -8.99
N ALA A 28 -6.54 4.18 -10.05
CA ALA A 28 -7.03 2.93 -10.63
C ALA A 28 -6.00 1.81 -10.67
N SER A 29 -4.81 1.99 -10.10
CA SER A 29 -3.71 1.03 -10.27
C SER A 29 -3.98 -0.34 -9.64
N MET A 30 -4.91 -0.42 -8.69
CA MET A 30 -5.26 -1.68 -8.02
C MET A 30 -6.59 -2.26 -8.49
N GLU A 31 -7.21 -1.67 -9.53
CA GLU A 31 -8.40 -2.26 -10.13
C GLU A 31 -8.08 -3.56 -10.86
N PRO A 32 -9.03 -4.49 -10.96
CA PRO A 32 -10.44 -4.35 -10.58
C PRO A 32 -10.75 -4.68 -9.12
N ARG A 33 -9.79 -5.22 -8.38
CA ARG A 33 -10.04 -5.68 -7.01
C ARG A 33 -10.33 -4.54 -6.04
N MET A 34 -9.57 -3.46 -6.15
CA MET A 34 -9.71 -2.28 -5.31
C MET A 34 -9.96 -1.08 -6.21
N ARG A 35 -10.98 -0.29 -5.90
CA ARG A 35 -11.42 0.83 -6.73
C ARG A 35 -11.27 2.14 -5.99
N GLU A 36 -11.19 3.23 -6.74
CA GLU A 36 -11.20 4.55 -6.15
C GLU A 36 -12.41 4.74 -5.25
N GLY A 37 -12.19 5.27 -4.07
CA GLY A 37 -13.21 5.47 -3.04
C GLY A 37 -13.35 4.31 -2.06
N ASP A 38 -12.79 3.14 -2.37
CA ASP A 38 -12.74 2.03 -1.41
C ASP A 38 -11.82 2.40 -0.24
N VAL A 39 -12.09 1.80 0.92
CA VAL A 39 -11.26 1.97 2.11
C VAL A 39 -10.53 0.67 2.39
N VAL A 40 -9.22 0.76 2.58
CA VAL A 40 -8.41 -0.38 3.03
C VAL A 40 -8.08 -0.21 4.50
N ILE A 41 -8.14 -1.31 5.24
CA ILE A 41 -7.68 -1.36 6.63
C ILE A 41 -6.26 -1.90 6.61
N VAL A 42 -5.36 -1.18 7.24
CA VAL A 42 -3.93 -1.41 7.20
C VAL A 42 -3.42 -1.71 8.59
N ARG A 43 -2.73 -2.83 8.75
CA ARG A 43 -1.98 -3.12 9.97
C ARG A 43 -0.64 -2.41 9.88
N LYS A 44 -0.31 -1.61 10.89
CA LYS A 44 0.99 -0.94 10.97
C LYS A 44 2.10 -1.98 11.14
N GLN A 45 3.01 -2.02 10.20
CA GLN A 45 4.21 -2.85 10.25
C GLN A 45 5.20 -2.32 9.23
N ASP A 46 6.48 -2.50 9.48
CA ASP A 46 7.55 -2.01 8.62
C ASP A 46 8.17 -3.10 7.73
N THR A 47 7.64 -4.31 7.82
CA THR A 47 8.07 -5.46 7.03
C THR A 47 6.88 -6.07 6.29
N ALA A 48 7.17 -6.84 5.25
CA ALA A 48 6.15 -7.55 4.48
C ALA A 48 6.78 -8.76 3.79
N GLU A 49 5.91 -9.70 3.40
CA GLU A 49 6.28 -10.87 2.63
C GLU A 49 5.88 -10.70 1.17
N THR A 50 6.58 -11.37 0.28
CA THR A 50 6.22 -11.41 -1.14
C THR A 50 4.78 -11.88 -1.31
N GLY A 51 4.01 -11.13 -2.09
CA GLY A 51 2.59 -11.39 -2.31
C GLY A 51 1.66 -10.54 -1.45
N ASP A 52 2.17 -9.94 -0.39
CA ASP A 52 1.36 -9.04 0.44
C ASP A 52 0.96 -7.80 -0.34
N THR A 53 -0.24 -7.29 -0.05
CA THR A 53 -0.63 -5.94 -0.47
C THR A 53 -0.24 -4.98 0.64
N VAL A 54 0.56 -3.99 0.29
CA VAL A 54 1.20 -3.08 1.24
C VAL A 54 0.94 -1.63 0.91
N VAL A 55 1.04 -0.80 1.93
CA VAL A 55 1.10 0.66 1.78
C VAL A 55 2.55 1.06 1.91
N VAL A 56 3.06 1.75 0.91
CA VAL A 56 4.47 2.14 0.81
C VAL A 56 4.55 3.65 0.67
N LEU A 57 5.44 4.26 1.45
CA LEU A 57 5.75 5.68 1.35
C LEU A 57 7.05 5.84 0.56
N ILE A 58 6.99 6.62 -0.51
CA ILE A 58 8.14 6.84 -1.40
C ILE A 58 8.58 8.28 -1.33
N ASN A 59 9.87 8.47 -1.08
CA ASN A 59 10.49 9.79 -0.98
C ASN A 59 9.83 10.69 0.07
N GLY A 60 9.23 10.11 1.09
CA GLY A 60 8.64 10.83 2.21
C GLY A 60 7.33 11.56 1.93
N ASP A 61 6.83 11.56 0.71
CA ASP A 61 5.68 12.38 0.33
C ASP A 61 4.57 11.68 -0.43
N SER A 62 4.84 10.51 -1.02
CA SER A 62 3.86 9.80 -1.86
C SER A 62 3.59 8.41 -1.31
N ALA A 63 2.34 8.17 -0.89
CA ALA A 63 1.90 6.86 -0.44
C ALA A 63 1.14 6.14 -1.56
N THR A 64 1.39 4.86 -1.71
CA THR A 64 0.73 4.01 -2.70
C THR A 64 0.41 2.64 -2.12
N VAL A 65 -0.62 1.99 -2.67
CA VAL A 65 -0.97 0.60 -2.35
C VAL A 65 -0.59 -0.27 -3.54
N LYS A 66 0.22 -1.29 -3.30
CA LYS A 66 0.68 -2.22 -4.33
C LYS A 66 0.92 -3.58 -3.72
N ARG A 67 1.00 -4.62 -4.56
CA ARG A 67 1.55 -5.90 -4.13
C ARG A 67 3.06 -5.81 -4.15
N ILE A 68 3.70 -6.41 -3.17
CA ILE A 68 5.16 -6.39 -3.07
C ILE A 68 5.74 -7.72 -3.49
N LYS A 69 6.86 -7.65 -4.22
CA LYS A 69 7.73 -8.78 -4.49
C LYS A 69 9.11 -8.42 -3.96
N LYS A 70 9.60 -9.21 -3.02
CA LYS A 70 10.93 -9.00 -2.43
C LYS A 70 11.97 -9.81 -3.18
N GLU A 71 13.09 -9.18 -3.45
CA GLU A 71 14.23 -9.79 -4.12
C GLU A 71 15.51 -9.42 -3.37
N PRO A 72 16.61 -10.19 -3.51
CA PRO A 72 17.86 -9.84 -2.83
C PRO A 72 18.38 -8.45 -3.21
N SER A 73 18.10 -7.99 -4.44
CA SER A 73 18.57 -6.69 -4.94
C SER A 73 17.64 -5.53 -4.63
N GLY A 74 16.42 -5.78 -4.17
CA GLY A 74 15.44 -4.74 -3.92
C GLY A 74 14.02 -5.25 -3.85
N ILE A 75 13.07 -4.40 -4.20
CA ILE A 75 11.65 -4.74 -4.22
C ILE A 75 11.01 -4.30 -5.54
N THR A 76 9.98 -5.04 -5.95
CA THR A 76 9.10 -4.63 -7.04
C THR A 76 7.71 -4.37 -6.47
N LEU A 77 7.13 -3.23 -6.78
CA LEU A 77 5.77 -2.88 -6.44
C LEU A 77 4.89 -3.15 -7.64
N ILE A 78 3.90 -4.04 -7.49
CA ILE A 78 3.13 -4.57 -8.61
C ILE A 78 1.69 -4.09 -8.50
N PRO A 79 1.21 -3.30 -9.49
CA PRO A 79 -0.20 -2.93 -9.56
C PRO A 79 -1.05 -4.15 -9.96
N ASN A 80 -2.31 -4.20 -9.50
CA ASN A 80 -3.25 -5.22 -9.95
C ASN A 80 -3.77 -4.92 -11.36
N ASN A 81 -3.82 -3.64 -11.73
CA ASN A 81 -4.29 -3.21 -13.02
C ASN A 81 -3.17 -3.33 -14.07
N PRO A 82 -3.34 -4.17 -15.11
CA PRO A 82 -2.29 -4.38 -16.11
C PRO A 82 -2.02 -3.15 -16.98
N ALA A 83 -2.85 -2.13 -16.94
CA ALA A 83 -2.59 -0.86 -17.63
C ALA A 83 -1.46 -0.05 -16.96
N TYR A 84 -1.08 -0.42 -15.74
CA TYR A 84 -0.02 0.26 -14.97
C TYR A 84 1.20 -0.63 -14.90
N ASP A 85 2.39 -0.02 -14.98
CA ASP A 85 3.64 -0.77 -14.96
C ASP A 85 4.11 -1.04 -13.53
N PRO A 86 4.75 -2.19 -13.28
CA PRO A 86 5.45 -2.43 -12.03
C PRO A 86 6.59 -1.42 -11.83
N MET A 87 6.88 -1.12 -10.56
CA MET A 87 7.96 -0.21 -10.18
C MET A 87 9.02 -0.97 -9.40
N TYR A 88 10.25 -0.95 -9.86
CA TYR A 88 11.38 -1.59 -9.18
C TYR A 88 12.19 -0.54 -8.41
N TYR A 89 12.52 -0.87 -7.17
CA TYR A 89 13.42 -0.08 -6.33
C TYR A 89 14.55 -0.97 -5.83
N SER A 90 15.78 -0.59 -6.16
CA SER A 90 16.97 -1.29 -5.67
C SER A 90 17.15 -1.05 -4.16
N ASN A 91 18.02 -1.84 -3.52
CA ASN A 91 18.35 -1.61 -2.12
C ASN A 91 18.93 -0.20 -1.91
N HIS A 92 19.68 0.30 -2.87
CA HIS A 92 20.19 1.67 -2.83
C HIS A 92 19.03 2.70 -2.86
N ASP A 93 18.06 2.50 -3.76
CA ASP A 93 16.88 3.38 -3.84
C ASP A 93 16.06 3.35 -2.55
N ILE A 94 15.92 2.17 -1.94
CA ILE A 94 15.18 2.01 -0.68
C ILE A 94 15.81 2.86 0.43
N GLU A 95 17.13 2.94 0.46
CA GLU A 95 17.85 3.73 1.46
C GLU A 95 17.85 5.22 1.15
N THR A 96 17.94 5.61 -0.11
CA THR A 96 18.24 6.99 -0.50
C THR A 96 17.02 7.83 -0.80
N LEU A 97 15.96 7.28 -1.37
CA LEU A 97 14.73 8.05 -1.64
C LEU A 97 14.07 8.53 -0.35
N PRO A 98 13.85 7.83 0.75
CA PRO A 98 13.79 6.38 0.94
C PRO A 98 12.45 5.78 0.51
N VAL A 99 12.37 4.46 0.54
CA VAL A 99 11.14 3.68 0.33
C VAL A 99 10.82 2.94 1.64
N ARG A 100 9.66 3.22 2.22
CA ARG A 100 9.29 2.66 3.52
C ARG A 100 7.95 1.95 3.45
N ILE A 101 7.88 0.75 4.01
CA ILE A 101 6.62 0.05 4.20
C ILE A 101 5.93 0.66 5.42
N LEU A 102 4.71 1.15 5.25
CA LEU A 102 3.89 1.70 6.33
C LEU A 102 3.01 0.63 6.97
N GLY A 103 2.60 -0.36 6.20
CA GLY A 103 1.77 -1.43 6.71
C GLY A 103 1.31 -2.40 5.65
N LYS A 104 0.59 -3.43 6.11
CA LYS A 104 -0.01 -4.47 5.29
C LYS A 104 -1.51 -4.28 5.24
N VAL A 105 -2.09 -4.30 4.04
CA VAL A 105 -3.53 -4.28 3.86
C VAL A 105 -4.10 -5.62 4.31
N VAL A 106 -5.01 -5.59 5.27
CA VAL A 106 -5.63 -6.78 5.84
C VAL A 106 -7.11 -6.90 5.55
N GLU A 107 -7.76 -5.81 5.15
CA GLU A 107 -9.19 -5.81 4.86
C GLU A 107 -9.49 -4.75 3.80
N LEU A 108 -10.46 -5.06 2.93
CA LEU A 108 -10.99 -4.11 1.96
C LEU A 108 -12.47 -3.85 2.31
N ARG A 109 -12.82 -2.57 2.42
CA ARG A 109 -14.19 -2.12 2.59
C ARG A 109 -14.63 -1.41 1.32
N ALA A 110 -15.36 -2.13 0.48
CA ALA A 110 -15.78 -1.63 -0.82
C ALA A 110 -16.87 -0.57 -0.68
N LYS A 111 -16.80 0.40 -1.58
CA LYS A 111 -17.83 1.43 -1.72
C LYS A 111 -18.97 0.89 -2.58
N PHE A 112 -20.18 1.11 -2.14
CA PHE A 112 -21.40 0.76 -2.89
C PHE A 112 -22.12 2.00 -3.39
#